data_43775a7382f98d61d39363871e4e073d
#
_entry.id   43775a7382f98d61d39363871e4e073d
#
_cell.length_a   1.000
_cell.length_b   1.000
_cell.length_c   1.000
_cell.angle_alpha   90.00
_cell.angle_beta   90.00
_cell.angle_gamma   90.00
#
_symmetry.space_group_name_H-M   'P 1'
#
loop_
_entity.id
_entity.type
_entity.pdbx_description
1 polymer ?
#
loop_
_entity_poly.entity_id
_entity_poly.type
_entity_poly.pdbx_seq_one_letter_code
_entity_poly.pdbx_strand_id
1 'polypeptide(L)'
;LLRAAGVQAVCGLAGYRPPRADSALPEPCPPEPRASVDKAAVIDVLRQVLSSGSDRMRLEAFRLMLGAGKVLPPALLPQALELGRRTPSLRGPIALIAGERGRWLGGRNAAWNLFATNAENELDPEVWDNGTLMQREAYLKSLRAQDPAKARERFETASASFDARERAAFTGCLGEGLSAADEA
;
A
#
# COMPACT_ATOMS: atom_id res chain seq x y z
N LEU A 1 0.26 -8.93 -24.32
CA LEU A 1 0.85 -9.91 -25.23
C LEU A 1 0.77 -9.44 -26.69
N LEU A 2 -0.40 -9.12 -27.27
CA LEU A 2 -0.54 -8.72 -28.69
C LEU A 2 0.29 -7.49 -29.07
N ARG A 3 0.34 -6.47 -28.20
CA ARG A 3 1.18 -5.27 -28.44
C ARG A 3 2.67 -5.62 -28.46
N ALA A 4 3.14 -6.46 -27.54
CA ALA A 4 4.53 -6.90 -27.51
C ALA A 4 4.88 -7.73 -28.74
N ALA A 5 4.00 -8.65 -29.17
CA ALA A 5 4.16 -9.41 -30.39
C ALA A 5 4.21 -8.53 -31.64
N GLY A 6 3.35 -7.48 -31.70
CA GLY A 6 3.36 -6.53 -32.81
C GLY A 6 4.66 -5.71 -32.87
N VAL A 7 5.16 -5.21 -31.75
CA VAL A 7 6.46 -4.53 -31.67
C VAL A 7 7.59 -5.46 -32.09
N GLN A 8 7.59 -6.70 -31.62
CA GLN A 8 8.62 -7.68 -31.97
C GLN A 8 8.60 -8.02 -33.46
N ALA A 9 7.40 -8.14 -34.05
CA ALA A 9 7.25 -8.38 -35.49
C ALA A 9 7.81 -7.21 -36.31
N VAL A 10 7.48 -5.95 -35.96
CA VAL A 10 8.00 -4.76 -36.63
C VAL A 10 9.52 -4.66 -36.48
N CYS A 11 10.06 -4.87 -35.29
CA CYS A 11 11.49 -4.88 -35.06
C CYS A 11 12.20 -6.00 -35.87
N GLY A 12 11.59 -7.19 -35.95
CA GLY A 12 12.11 -8.28 -36.76
C GLY A 12 12.13 -7.95 -38.26
N LEU A 13 11.08 -7.30 -38.78
CA LEU A 13 11.02 -6.82 -40.18
C LEU A 13 12.08 -5.74 -40.46
N ALA A 14 12.39 -4.91 -39.47
CA ALA A 14 13.48 -3.92 -39.57
C ALA A 14 14.89 -4.50 -39.37
N GLY A 15 15.02 -5.84 -39.24
CA GLY A 15 16.29 -6.51 -39.01
C GLY A 15 16.83 -6.43 -37.57
N TYR A 16 16.09 -5.81 -36.65
CA TYR A 16 16.49 -5.74 -35.25
C TYR A 16 16.24 -7.11 -34.56
N ARG A 17 17.27 -7.68 -34.02
CA ARG A 17 17.18 -8.86 -33.15
C ARG A 17 17.45 -8.41 -31.71
N PRO A 18 16.44 -8.43 -30.81
CA PRO A 18 16.68 -8.13 -29.42
C PRO A 18 17.68 -9.11 -28.85
N PRO A 19 18.62 -8.65 -27.98
CA PRO A 19 19.53 -9.55 -27.29
C PRO A 19 18.73 -10.61 -26.51
N ARG A 20 19.24 -11.84 -26.46
CA ARG A 20 18.67 -12.87 -25.57
C ARG A 20 18.84 -12.39 -24.12
N ALA A 21 17.84 -12.60 -23.32
CA ALA A 21 17.96 -12.45 -21.88
C ALA A 21 18.85 -13.59 -21.37
N ASP A 22 20.08 -13.26 -20.96
CA ASP A 22 21.02 -14.23 -20.39
C ASP A 22 20.76 -14.51 -18.91
N SER A 23 19.84 -13.78 -18.30
CA SER A 23 19.42 -13.98 -16.92
C SER A 23 18.19 -14.88 -16.80
N ALA A 24 18.16 -15.73 -15.78
CA ALA A 24 16.97 -16.49 -15.42
C ALA A 24 15.79 -15.53 -15.23
N LEU A 25 14.59 -15.98 -15.67
CA LEU A 25 13.37 -15.23 -15.41
C LEU A 25 13.21 -15.05 -13.89
N PRO A 26 12.77 -13.88 -13.43
CA PRO A 26 12.51 -13.67 -12.02
C PRO A 26 11.41 -14.62 -11.52
N GLU A 27 11.48 -15.00 -10.25
CA GLU A 27 10.43 -15.79 -9.62
C GLU A 27 9.07 -15.12 -9.83
N PRO A 28 8.01 -15.93 -10.07
CA PRO A 28 6.66 -15.43 -10.19
C PRO A 28 6.23 -14.66 -8.94
N CYS A 29 5.36 -13.66 -9.13
CA CYS A 29 4.73 -12.97 -8.01
C CYS A 29 3.92 -13.95 -7.16
N PRO A 30 4.02 -13.91 -5.83
CA PRO A 30 3.14 -14.66 -4.93
C PRO A 30 1.66 -14.39 -5.25
N PRO A 31 0.76 -15.34 -4.97
CA PRO A 31 -0.67 -15.14 -5.19
C PRO A 31 -1.22 -14.04 -4.30
N GLU A 32 -2.02 -13.14 -4.85
CA GLU A 32 -2.75 -12.12 -4.09
C GLU A 32 -4.04 -12.74 -3.54
N PRO A 33 -4.24 -12.76 -2.21
CA PRO A 33 -5.44 -13.34 -1.60
C PRO A 33 -6.69 -12.48 -1.82
N ARG A 34 -6.52 -11.16 -2.01
CA ARG A 34 -7.61 -10.22 -2.22
C ARG A 34 -7.94 -10.08 -3.70
N ALA A 35 -9.24 -9.95 -4.01
CA ALA A 35 -9.65 -9.76 -5.39
C ALA A 35 -9.27 -8.37 -5.91
N SER A 36 -8.77 -8.31 -7.14
CA SER A 36 -8.53 -7.05 -7.84
C SER A 36 -9.85 -6.37 -8.24
N VAL A 37 -9.83 -5.04 -8.36
CA VAL A 37 -10.93 -4.31 -9.01
C VAL A 37 -10.98 -4.73 -10.49
N ASP A 38 -12.16 -5.15 -10.95
CA ASP A 38 -12.39 -5.74 -12.28
C ASP A 38 -13.35 -4.92 -13.17
N LYS A 39 -14.21 -4.08 -12.56
CA LYS A 39 -15.18 -3.27 -13.30
C LYS A 39 -14.48 -2.14 -14.06
N ALA A 40 -14.60 -2.14 -15.38
CA ALA A 40 -13.94 -1.18 -16.27
C ALA A 40 -14.20 0.29 -15.86
N ALA A 41 -15.46 0.66 -15.59
CA ALA A 41 -15.82 2.00 -15.17
C ALA A 41 -15.10 2.42 -13.86
N VAL A 42 -14.92 1.51 -12.90
CA VAL A 42 -14.18 1.79 -11.65
C VAL A 42 -12.70 1.92 -11.92
N ILE A 43 -12.14 1.09 -12.80
CA ILE A 43 -10.73 1.20 -13.22
C ILE A 43 -10.45 2.54 -13.88
N ASP A 44 -11.36 3.06 -14.72
CA ASP A 44 -11.20 4.35 -15.37
C ASP A 44 -11.25 5.51 -14.37
N VAL A 45 -12.17 5.45 -13.40
CA VAL A 45 -12.21 6.42 -12.29
C VAL A 45 -10.93 6.38 -11.47
N LEU A 46 -10.45 5.18 -11.08
CA LEU A 46 -9.20 5.03 -10.33
C LEU A 46 -8.00 5.58 -11.12
N ARG A 47 -7.95 5.34 -12.42
CA ARG A 47 -6.90 5.90 -13.28
C ARG A 47 -6.91 7.43 -13.26
N GLN A 48 -8.07 8.04 -13.33
CA GLN A 48 -8.23 9.50 -13.25
C GLN A 48 -7.85 10.03 -11.86
N VAL A 49 -8.30 9.38 -10.78
CA VAL A 49 -7.95 9.75 -9.40
C VAL A 49 -6.45 9.68 -9.17
N LEU A 50 -5.79 8.63 -9.65
CA LEU A 50 -4.33 8.51 -9.54
C LEU A 50 -3.59 9.58 -10.35
N SER A 51 -4.07 9.93 -11.54
CA SER A 51 -3.39 10.91 -12.42
C SER A 51 -3.58 12.35 -11.97
N SER A 52 -4.81 12.76 -11.68
CA SER A 52 -5.20 14.16 -11.49
C SER A 52 -5.99 14.45 -10.22
N GLY A 53 -6.32 13.42 -9.42
CA GLY A 53 -7.04 13.62 -8.17
C GLY A 53 -6.21 14.34 -7.11
N SER A 54 -6.89 15.06 -6.21
CA SER A 54 -6.25 15.58 -5.00
C SER A 54 -5.89 14.43 -4.04
N ASP A 55 -4.95 14.67 -3.12
CA ASP A 55 -4.55 13.64 -2.14
C ASP A 55 -5.74 13.20 -1.27
N ARG A 56 -6.66 14.10 -0.96
CA ARG A 56 -7.91 13.76 -0.26
C ARG A 56 -8.78 12.77 -1.06
N MET A 57 -8.94 13.00 -2.37
CA MET A 57 -9.70 12.09 -3.25
C MET A 57 -9.00 10.73 -3.34
N ARG A 58 -7.68 10.73 -3.45
CA ARG A 58 -6.87 9.50 -3.49
C ARG A 58 -7.04 8.69 -2.21
N LEU A 59 -6.87 9.31 -1.05
CA LEU A 59 -7.03 8.66 0.26
C LEU A 59 -8.43 8.09 0.43
N GLU A 60 -9.48 8.82 0.04
CA GLU A 60 -10.85 8.31 0.12
C GLU A 60 -11.09 7.13 -0.84
N ALA A 61 -10.60 7.18 -2.07
CA ALA A 61 -10.68 6.05 -2.99
C ALA A 61 -9.94 4.82 -2.45
N PHE A 62 -8.77 4.99 -1.84
CA PHE A 62 -8.00 3.92 -1.24
C PHE A 62 -8.72 3.31 -0.03
N ARG A 63 -9.32 4.16 0.82
CA ARG A 63 -10.12 3.74 1.95
C ARG A 63 -11.32 2.88 1.51
N LEU A 64 -12.03 3.31 0.47
CA LEU A 64 -13.17 2.55 -0.08
C LEU A 64 -12.73 1.20 -0.66
N MET A 65 -11.58 1.15 -1.34
CA MET A 65 -11.02 -0.11 -1.85
C MET A 65 -10.67 -1.07 -0.72
N LEU A 66 -10.00 -0.58 0.32
CA LEU A 66 -9.63 -1.38 1.50
C LEU A 66 -10.88 -1.89 2.22
N GLY A 67 -11.89 -1.03 2.43
CA GLY A 67 -13.17 -1.42 3.03
C GLY A 67 -13.94 -2.47 2.21
N ALA A 68 -13.72 -2.50 0.88
CA ALA A 68 -14.27 -3.52 0.00
C ALA A 68 -13.39 -4.78 -0.12
N GLY A 69 -12.26 -4.87 0.59
CA GLY A 69 -11.32 -5.98 0.49
C GLY A 69 -10.67 -6.11 -0.89
N LYS A 70 -10.52 -5.01 -1.63
CA LYS A 70 -10.03 -5.01 -3.01
C LYS A 70 -8.62 -4.42 -3.12
N VAL A 71 -7.86 -4.93 -4.10
CA VAL A 71 -6.56 -4.38 -4.50
C VAL A 71 -6.62 -3.70 -5.85
N LEU A 72 -5.61 -2.88 -6.15
CA LEU A 72 -5.46 -2.23 -7.45
C LEU A 72 -5.31 -3.26 -8.57
N PRO A 73 -5.92 -3.00 -9.75
CA PRO A 73 -5.67 -3.81 -10.91
C PRO A 73 -4.22 -3.67 -11.36
N PRO A 74 -3.59 -4.74 -11.89
CA PRO A 74 -2.18 -4.74 -12.28
C PRO A 74 -1.77 -3.59 -13.19
N ALA A 75 -2.68 -3.15 -14.06
CA ALA A 75 -2.43 -2.06 -15.01
C ALA A 75 -2.22 -0.70 -14.35
N LEU A 76 -2.69 -0.50 -13.12
CA LEU A 76 -2.56 0.77 -12.38
C LEU A 76 -1.42 0.75 -11.35
N LEU A 77 -0.82 -0.40 -11.06
CA LEU A 77 0.25 -0.51 -10.08
C LEU A 77 1.46 0.38 -10.37
N PRO A 78 2.01 0.44 -11.59
CA PRO A 78 3.16 1.30 -11.85
C PRO A 78 2.87 2.78 -11.56
N GLN A 79 1.67 3.24 -11.92
CA GLN A 79 1.24 4.62 -11.68
C GLN A 79 1.08 4.91 -10.18
N ALA A 80 0.50 3.98 -9.42
CA ALA A 80 0.31 4.12 -7.99
C ALA A 80 1.65 4.09 -7.23
N LEU A 81 2.55 3.16 -7.56
CA LEU A 81 3.87 3.06 -6.93
C LEU A 81 4.72 4.32 -7.21
N GLU A 82 4.67 4.84 -8.44
CA GLU A 82 5.35 6.07 -8.78
C GLU A 82 4.77 7.29 -8.04
N LEU A 83 3.45 7.34 -7.86
CA LEU A 83 2.78 8.36 -7.04
C LEU A 83 3.25 8.29 -5.58
N GLY A 84 3.27 7.12 -4.97
CA GLY A 84 3.72 6.94 -3.58
C GLY A 84 5.22 7.22 -3.41
N ARG A 85 6.04 6.96 -4.45
CA ARG A 85 7.45 7.36 -4.44
C ARG A 85 7.60 8.87 -4.31
N ARG A 86 6.77 9.65 -5.00
CA ARG A 86 6.81 11.13 -5.02
C ARG A 86 6.08 11.76 -3.84
N THR A 87 5.07 11.10 -3.28
CA THR A 87 4.20 11.64 -2.23
C THR A 87 4.27 10.77 -0.99
N PRO A 88 5.11 11.11 -0.01
CA PRO A 88 5.32 10.30 1.21
C PRO A 88 4.03 9.98 1.97
N SER A 89 3.09 10.94 2.08
CA SER A 89 1.81 10.77 2.77
C SER A 89 0.91 9.68 2.17
N LEU A 90 1.12 9.29 0.91
CA LEU A 90 0.35 8.27 0.21
C LEU A 90 1.03 6.88 0.20
N ARG A 91 2.27 6.77 0.67
CA ARG A 91 3.04 5.51 0.62
C ARG A 91 2.35 4.36 1.31
N GLY A 92 2.01 4.53 2.59
CA GLY A 92 1.33 3.51 3.38
C GLY A 92 0.00 3.06 2.75
N PRO A 93 -0.94 3.97 2.48
CA PRO A 93 -2.17 3.63 1.79
C PRO A 93 -1.97 2.92 0.44
N ILE A 94 -0.99 3.36 -0.37
CA ILE A 94 -0.67 2.72 -1.66
C ILE A 94 -0.10 1.32 -1.44
N ALA A 95 0.79 1.11 -0.48
CA ALA A 95 1.33 -0.20 -0.17
C ALA A 95 0.21 -1.21 0.16
N LEU A 96 -0.78 -0.78 0.95
CA LEU A 96 -1.92 -1.62 1.33
C LEU A 96 -2.79 -2.01 0.12
N ILE A 97 -3.11 -1.08 -0.79
CA ILE A 97 -3.94 -1.37 -1.97
C ILE A 97 -3.18 -2.01 -3.13
N ALA A 98 -1.85 -1.90 -3.14
CA ALA A 98 -1.01 -2.53 -4.16
C ALA A 98 -0.83 -4.04 -3.91
N GLY A 99 -0.94 -4.50 -2.67
CA GLY A 99 -0.90 -5.90 -2.27
C GLY A 99 0.41 -6.61 -2.62
N GLU A 100 0.37 -7.94 -2.67
CA GLU A 100 1.53 -8.79 -2.96
C GLU A 100 2.23 -8.42 -4.27
N ARG A 101 1.45 -8.06 -5.30
CA ARG A 101 2.00 -7.70 -6.60
C ARG A 101 2.74 -6.37 -6.57
N GLY A 102 2.25 -5.41 -5.79
CA GLY A 102 2.94 -4.13 -5.56
C GLY A 102 4.26 -4.33 -4.83
N ARG A 103 4.28 -5.19 -3.83
CA ARG A 103 5.47 -5.59 -3.07
C ARG A 103 6.51 -6.29 -3.96
N TRP A 104 6.06 -7.27 -4.75
CA TRP A 104 6.92 -7.97 -5.69
C TRP A 104 7.56 -7.01 -6.71
N LEU A 105 6.79 -6.06 -7.25
CA LEU A 105 7.31 -5.01 -8.14
C LEU A 105 8.31 -4.11 -7.42
N GLY A 106 8.07 -3.77 -6.16
CA GLY A 106 8.99 -3.01 -5.31
C GLY A 106 10.36 -3.69 -5.19
N GLY A 107 10.38 -5.01 -4.97
CA GLY A 107 11.62 -5.79 -4.92
C GLY A 107 12.35 -5.93 -6.26
N ARG A 108 11.71 -5.61 -7.38
CA ARG A 108 12.27 -5.73 -8.74
C ARG A 108 12.69 -4.38 -9.33
N ASN A 109 12.27 -3.28 -8.75
CA ASN A 109 12.61 -1.94 -9.24
C ASN A 109 13.17 -1.10 -8.08
N ALA A 110 14.42 -0.72 -8.17
CA ALA A 110 15.10 0.07 -7.14
C ALA A 110 14.37 1.38 -6.81
N ALA A 111 13.69 2.01 -7.78
CA ALA A 111 12.91 3.22 -7.56
C ALA A 111 11.66 2.99 -6.68
N TRP A 112 11.19 1.76 -6.56
CA TRP A 112 10.02 1.36 -5.77
C TRP A 112 10.38 0.47 -4.59
N ASN A 113 11.66 0.34 -4.25
CA ASN A 113 12.13 -0.54 -3.18
C ASN A 113 11.47 -0.26 -1.83
N LEU A 114 11.02 0.97 -1.61
CA LEU A 114 10.23 1.36 -0.44
C LEU A 114 8.90 0.60 -0.29
N PHE A 115 8.43 -0.11 -1.33
CA PHE A 115 7.25 -0.97 -1.29
C PHE A 115 7.59 -2.46 -1.23
N ALA A 116 8.86 -2.84 -1.23
CA ALA A 116 9.29 -4.24 -1.21
C ALA A 116 9.00 -4.93 0.14
N THR A 117 8.98 -4.16 1.22
CA THR A 117 8.67 -4.65 2.57
C THR A 117 7.16 -4.68 2.80
N ASN A 118 6.72 -5.56 3.70
CA ASN A 118 5.31 -5.63 4.12
C ASN A 118 4.95 -4.37 4.92
N ALA A 119 4.17 -3.47 4.32
CA ALA A 119 3.57 -2.38 5.08
C ALA A 119 2.66 -2.88 6.23
N GLU A 120 2.24 -4.14 6.16
CA GLU A 120 1.44 -4.79 7.21
C GLU A 120 2.29 -5.47 8.30
N ASN A 121 3.59 -5.74 8.06
CA ASN A 121 4.44 -6.53 8.97
C ASN A 121 5.61 -5.78 9.60
N GLU A 122 6.00 -4.64 9.09
CA GLU A 122 6.94 -3.75 9.78
C GLU A 122 6.17 -2.53 10.29
N LEU A 123 5.66 -2.67 11.48
CA LEU A 123 5.33 -1.57 12.35
C LEU A 123 6.65 -0.86 12.65
N ASP A 124 7.01 0.09 11.77
CA ASP A 124 8.21 0.89 11.96
C ASP A 124 8.02 1.73 13.24
N PRO A 125 8.78 1.48 14.31
CA PRO A 125 8.68 2.24 15.54
C PRO A 125 8.89 3.74 15.33
N GLU A 126 9.67 4.16 14.33
CA GLU A 126 9.89 5.56 14.00
C GLU A 126 8.62 6.27 13.53
N VAL A 127 7.68 5.54 12.91
CA VAL A 127 6.37 6.10 12.54
C VAL A 127 5.57 6.50 13.78
N TRP A 128 5.67 5.72 14.86
CA TRP A 128 5.02 6.07 16.12
C TRP A 128 5.65 7.32 16.76
N ASP A 129 6.96 7.41 16.75
CA ASP A 129 7.68 8.48 17.45
C ASP A 129 7.69 9.79 16.65
N ASN A 130 7.81 9.71 15.31
CA ASN A 130 8.05 10.87 14.44
C ASN A 130 6.99 11.05 13.34
N GLY A 131 5.99 10.19 13.25
CA GLY A 131 4.95 10.24 12.22
C GLY A 131 3.92 11.34 12.46
N THR A 132 3.19 11.70 11.42
CA THR A 132 1.99 12.54 11.52
C THR A 132 0.89 11.80 12.30
N LEU A 133 -0.08 12.52 12.86
CA LEU A 133 -1.21 11.93 13.58
C LEU A 133 -1.86 10.77 12.79
N MET A 134 -2.12 10.97 11.50
CA MET A 134 -2.72 9.95 10.63
C MET A 134 -1.83 8.69 10.49
N GLN A 135 -0.52 8.87 10.41
CA GLN A 135 0.43 7.76 10.32
C GLN A 135 0.50 6.98 11.65
N ARG A 136 0.50 7.71 12.77
CA ARG A 136 0.47 7.12 14.13
C ARG A 136 -0.85 6.39 14.40
N GLU A 137 -1.99 6.92 13.93
CA GLU A 137 -3.28 6.21 13.98
C GLU A 137 -3.23 4.89 13.18
N ALA A 138 -2.72 4.94 11.94
CA ALA A 138 -2.60 3.75 11.10
C ALA A 138 -1.66 2.70 11.73
N TYR A 139 -0.54 3.16 12.30
CA TYR A 139 0.40 2.30 13.04
C TYR A 139 -0.31 1.62 14.23
N LEU A 140 -1.01 2.38 15.08
CA LEU A 140 -1.67 1.85 16.26
C LEU A 140 -2.79 0.86 15.89
N LYS A 141 -3.58 1.13 14.85
CA LYS A 141 -4.59 0.21 14.32
C LYS A 141 -3.96 -1.10 13.81
N SER A 142 -2.89 -1.00 13.05
CA SER A 142 -2.18 -2.18 12.54
C SER A 142 -1.55 -2.98 13.67
N LEU A 143 -0.96 -2.31 14.67
CA LEU A 143 -0.41 -2.96 15.85
C LEU A 143 -1.51 -3.66 16.64
N ARG A 144 -2.67 -3.01 16.81
CA ARG A 144 -3.79 -3.60 17.54
C ARG A 144 -4.37 -4.83 16.84
N ALA A 145 -4.43 -4.82 15.50
CA ALA A 145 -4.88 -5.99 14.73
C ALA A 145 -3.93 -7.18 14.85
N GLN A 146 -2.63 -6.95 15.05
CA GLN A 146 -1.61 -8.00 15.16
C GLN A 146 -1.36 -8.44 16.60
N ASP A 147 -1.24 -7.48 17.52
CA ASP A 147 -0.93 -7.69 18.93
C ASP A 147 -1.63 -6.63 19.80
N PRO A 148 -2.87 -6.93 20.26
CA PRO A 148 -3.64 -6.00 21.09
C PRO A 148 -2.94 -5.59 22.39
N ALA A 149 -2.14 -6.49 22.98
CA ALA A 149 -1.44 -6.21 24.23
C ALA A 149 -0.33 -5.17 24.04
N LYS A 150 0.48 -5.32 22.99
CA LYS A 150 1.50 -4.32 22.64
C LYS A 150 0.91 -2.98 22.23
N ALA A 151 -0.25 -2.98 21.57
CA ALA A 151 -0.93 -1.74 21.22
C ALA A 151 -1.36 -0.95 22.46
N ARG A 152 -1.89 -1.63 23.49
CA ARG A 152 -2.21 -1.01 24.78
C ARG A 152 -0.97 -0.46 25.47
N GLU A 153 0.06 -1.29 25.63
CA GLU A 153 1.33 -0.88 26.26
C GLU A 153 1.91 0.36 25.59
N ARG A 154 1.89 0.40 24.23
CA ARG A 154 2.40 1.54 23.46
C ARG A 154 1.56 2.78 23.69
N PHE A 155 0.23 2.65 23.74
CA PHE A 155 -0.68 3.75 24.04
C PHE A 155 -0.47 4.26 25.47
N GLU A 156 -0.45 3.39 26.46
CA GLU A 156 -0.28 3.73 27.89
C GLU A 156 1.03 4.48 28.11
N THR A 157 2.14 3.96 27.58
CA THR A 157 3.48 4.55 27.72
C THR A 157 3.54 5.96 27.17
N ALA A 158 2.84 6.26 26.06
CA ALA A 158 2.88 7.55 25.40
C ALA A 158 1.72 8.48 25.81
N SER A 159 0.70 7.99 26.50
CA SER A 159 -0.57 8.70 26.78
C SER A 159 -0.40 10.03 27.53
N ALA A 160 0.61 10.11 28.40
CA ALA A 160 0.93 11.33 29.14
C ALA A 160 1.40 12.49 28.24
N SER A 161 1.99 12.18 27.08
CA SER A 161 2.51 13.17 26.14
C SER A 161 1.49 13.62 25.08
N PHE A 162 0.32 12.96 25.00
CA PHE A 162 -0.69 13.27 23.98
C PHE A 162 -1.41 14.58 24.24
N ASP A 163 -1.59 15.36 23.18
CA ASP A 163 -2.55 16.46 23.20
C ASP A 163 -4.01 15.92 23.18
N ALA A 164 -5.00 16.81 23.31
CA ALA A 164 -6.40 16.44 23.36
C ALA A 164 -6.89 15.76 22.05
N ARG A 165 -6.35 16.19 20.91
CA ARG A 165 -6.69 15.66 19.58
C ARG A 165 -6.08 14.26 19.37
N GLU A 166 -4.81 14.11 19.72
CA GLU A 166 -4.11 12.82 19.67
C GLU A 166 -4.76 11.79 20.58
N ARG A 167 -5.09 12.20 21.81
CA ARG A 167 -5.77 11.32 22.77
C ARG A 167 -7.11 10.83 22.25
N ALA A 168 -7.94 11.72 21.70
CA ALA A 168 -9.22 11.33 21.10
C ALA A 168 -9.06 10.37 19.92
N ALA A 169 -8.11 10.64 19.02
CA ALA A 169 -7.82 9.83 17.85
C ALA A 169 -7.34 8.42 18.23
N PHE A 170 -6.35 8.33 19.13
CA PHE A 170 -5.77 7.04 19.53
C PHE A 170 -6.71 6.22 20.42
N THR A 171 -7.50 6.85 21.27
CA THR A 171 -8.56 6.15 22.02
C THR A 171 -9.57 5.53 21.07
N GLY A 172 -9.93 6.25 19.98
CA GLY A 172 -10.78 5.71 18.92
C GLY A 172 -10.19 4.46 18.24
N CYS A 173 -8.85 4.41 18.08
CA CYS A 173 -8.17 3.24 17.52
C CYS A 173 -8.26 2.01 18.44
N LEU A 174 -8.22 2.21 19.76
CA LEU A 174 -8.33 1.12 20.73
C LEU A 174 -9.75 0.53 20.80
N GLY A 175 -10.78 1.26 20.36
CA GLY A 175 -12.15 0.77 20.29
C GLY A 175 -12.37 -0.36 19.28
N GLU A 176 -11.46 -0.56 18.33
CA GLU A 176 -11.52 -1.69 17.40
C GLU A 176 -11.07 -2.99 18.08
N GLY A 177 -11.89 -4.05 18.03
CA GLY A 177 -11.54 -5.36 18.60
C GLY A 177 -11.43 -5.36 20.13
N LEU A 178 -12.33 -4.66 20.82
CA LEU A 178 -12.38 -4.65 22.30
C LEU A 178 -12.50 -6.04 22.87
N SER A 179 -11.75 -6.30 23.95
CA SER A 179 -11.75 -7.53 24.72
C SER A 179 -11.84 -7.23 26.22
N ALA A 180 -12.14 -8.24 27.05
CA ALA A 180 -12.16 -8.08 28.50
C ALA A 180 -10.82 -7.59 29.09
N ALA A 181 -9.72 -7.75 28.38
CA ALA A 181 -8.41 -7.24 28.80
C ALA A 181 -8.24 -5.71 28.57
N ASP A 182 -9.22 -5.07 27.96
CA ASP A 182 -9.22 -3.60 27.75
C ASP A 182 -10.02 -2.85 28.84
N GLU A 183 -10.58 -3.57 29.81
CA GLU A 183 -11.36 -3.02 30.93
C GLU A 183 -10.52 -2.68 32.17
N ALA A 184 -9.20 -2.83 32.10
CA ALA A 184 -8.27 -2.66 33.23
C ALA A 184 -7.77 -1.21 33.38
#